data_adf84c65cccdaed4ac24c230a32966de
#
_entry.id   adf84c65cccdaed4ac24c230a32966de
#
_cell.length_a   1.000
_cell.length_b   1.000
_cell.length_c   1.000
_cell.angle_alpha   90.00
_cell.angle_beta   90.00
_cell.angle_gamma   90.00
#
_symmetry.space_group_name_H-M   'P 1'
#
loop_
_entity.id
_entity.type
_entity.pdbx_description
1 polymer ?
#
loop_
_entity_poly.entity_id
_entity_poly.type
_entity_poly.pdbx_seq_one_letter_code
_entity_poly.pdbx_strand_id
1 'polypeptide(L)'
;LIPPPGYNLETTSEIARNIENQIKPYFVLEEGGDASATEYPRINNFFFVSTSTRIFIGASTEDPNNVKKIIPLMEKLAFQESGTLGFINQPSIFGRTAGGSRKIDINFSGSDLNEILDIAKKAFFISTKVFPQKTGSTQITPKPGLELGTPELRFIPDMEKLSENGITVREFANSMDAFNDGLWIDEIVADGRNMDLRIIGKKDQNSNFTQQIASIPIVSKSGITIPLSSVSQNE
;
A
#
# COMPACT_ATOMS: atom_id res chain seq x y z
N LEU A 1 -5.29 -5.81 5.53
CA LEU A 1 -5.45 -6.36 4.20
C LEU A 1 -4.15 -6.18 3.41
N ILE A 2 -3.83 -7.16 2.57
CA ILE A 2 -2.69 -7.11 1.65
C ILE A 2 -3.29 -7.23 0.24
N PRO A 3 -3.34 -6.14 -0.53
CA PRO A 3 -3.82 -6.16 -1.89
C PRO A 3 -2.81 -6.84 -2.83
N PRO A 4 -3.22 -7.21 -4.06
CA PRO A 4 -2.31 -7.68 -5.07
C PRO A 4 -1.18 -6.67 -5.36
N PRO A 5 0.01 -7.13 -5.77
CA PRO A 5 1.06 -6.24 -6.23
C PRO A 5 0.57 -5.41 -7.44
N GLY A 6 1.00 -4.15 -7.50
CA GLY A 6 0.63 -3.24 -8.58
C GLY A 6 -0.54 -2.31 -8.30
N TYR A 7 -1.22 -2.47 -7.18
CA TYR A 7 -2.23 -1.50 -6.76
C TYR A 7 -1.56 -0.18 -6.34
N ASN A 8 -2.13 0.93 -6.81
CA ASN A 8 -1.72 2.26 -6.37
C ASN A 8 -2.45 2.67 -5.08
N LEU A 9 -2.03 3.79 -4.50
CA LEU A 9 -2.65 4.32 -3.27
C LEU A 9 -4.14 4.66 -3.46
N GLU A 10 -4.53 5.10 -4.64
CA GLU A 10 -5.92 5.45 -4.95
C GLU A 10 -6.82 4.22 -4.90
N THR A 11 -6.45 3.14 -5.60
CA THR A 11 -7.18 1.86 -5.59
C THR A 11 -7.27 1.26 -4.18
N THR A 12 -6.16 1.26 -3.42
CA THR A 12 -6.18 0.75 -2.04
C THR A 12 -7.04 1.61 -1.11
N SER A 13 -7.08 2.93 -1.33
CA SER A 13 -7.94 3.84 -0.58
C SER A 13 -9.42 3.64 -0.93
N GLU A 14 -9.75 3.36 -2.19
CA GLU A 14 -11.12 3.02 -2.62
C GLU A 14 -11.60 1.73 -1.94
N ILE A 15 -10.77 0.69 -1.89
CA ILE A 15 -11.09 -0.54 -1.16
C ILE A 15 -11.42 -0.24 0.31
N ALA A 16 -10.58 0.57 0.98
CA ALA A 16 -10.82 0.95 2.37
C ALA A 16 -12.12 1.73 2.56
N ARG A 17 -12.43 2.67 1.65
CA ARG A 17 -13.70 3.43 1.66
C ARG A 17 -14.91 2.55 1.39
N ASN A 18 -14.79 1.57 0.49
CA ASN A 18 -15.88 0.62 0.24
C ASN A 18 -16.20 -0.21 1.49
N ILE A 19 -15.17 -0.63 2.23
CA ILE A 19 -15.34 -1.32 3.50
C ILE A 19 -15.99 -0.38 4.53
N GLU A 20 -15.52 0.86 4.65
CA GLU A 20 -16.09 1.87 5.54
C GLU A 20 -17.57 2.09 5.25
N ASN A 21 -17.96 2.26 3.99
CA ASN A 21 -19.36 2.46 3.59
C ASN A 21 -20.25 1.27 3.98
N GLN A 22 -19.74 0.04 3.93
CA GLN A 22 -20.47 -1.15 4.33
C GLN A 22 -20.57 -1.31 5.86
N ILE A 23 -19.62 -0.76 6.60
CA ILE A 23 -19.62 -0.78 8.07
C ILE A 23 -20.40 0.38 8.65
N LYS A 24 -20.52 1.51 7.95
CA LYS A 24 -21.18 2.73 8.41
C LYS A 24 -22.55 2.54 9.04
N PRO A 25 -23.43 1.65 8.55
CA PRO A 25 -24.73 1.38 9.22
C PRO A 25 -24.60 0.93 10.69
N TYR A 26 -23.47 0.32 11.05
CA TYR A 26 -23.20 -0.16 12.39
C TYR A 26 -22.47 0.86 13.28
N PHE A 27 -22.19 2.07 12.81
CA PHE A 27 -21.64 3.13 13.64
C PHE A 27 -22.64 3.54 14.72
N VAL A 28 -22.16 4.16 15.79
CA VAL A 28 -23.02 4.80 16.77
C VAL A 28 -23.91 5.84 16.08
N LEU A 29 -25.14 6.04 16.56
CA LEU A 29 -26.13 6.87 15.88
C LEU A 29 -25.68 8.32 15.69
N GLU A 30 -24.91 8.85 16.62
CA GLU A 30 -24.31 10.19 16.58
C GLU A 30 -23.30 10.35 15.42
N GLU A 31 -22.70 9.27 14.96
CA GLU A 31 -21.76 9.22 13.84
C GLU A 31 -22.38 8.74 12.52
N GLY A 32 -23.72 8.72 12.46
CA GLY A 32 -24.45 8.40 11.24
C GLY A 32 -24.72 6.90 11.02
N GLY A 33 -24.74 6.12 12.09
CA GLY A 33 -25.20 4.73 12.06
C GLY A 33 -26.70 4.62 11.81
N ASP A 34 -27.13 3.44 11.35
CA ASP A 34 -28.54 3.13 11.09
C ASP A 34 -29.16 2.39 12.30
N ALA A 35 -30.23 2.94 12.87
CA ALA A 35 -30.93 2.34 14.01
C ALA A 35 -31.47 0.93 13.71
N SER A 36 -31.77 0.62 12.45
CA SER A 36 -32.26 -0.69 12.02
C SER A 36 -31.19 -1.76 11.91
N ALA A 37 -29.92 -1.37 11.84
CA ALA A 37 -28.77 -2.29 11.74
C ALA A 37 -28.42 -2.86 13.13
N THR A 38 -29.03 -4.00 13.47
CA THR A 38 -28.91 -4.65 14.79
C THR A 38 -28.14 -5.98 14.75
N GLU A 39 -27.69 -6.42 13.57
CA GLU A 39 -27.03 -7.71 13.41
C GLU A 39 -25.67 -7.76 14.13
N TYR A 40 -24.94 -6.62 14.14
CA TYR A 40 -23.64 -6.49 14.77
C TYR A 40 -23.65 -5.37 15.82
N PRO A 41 -22.70 -5.43 16.80
CA PRO A 41 -22.57 -4.37 17.82
C PRO A 41 -22.24 -3.01 17.20
N ARG A 42 -22.61 -1.95 17.90
CA ARG A 42 -22.26 -0.59 17.51
C ARG A 42 -20.76 -0.34 17.57
N ILE A 43 -20.26 0.32 16.54
CA ILE A 43 -18.86 0.70 16.37
C ILE A 43 -18.75 2.18 16.72
N ASN A 44 -17.94 2.51 17.73
CA ASN A 44 -17.72 3.89 18.16
C ASN A 44 -16.45 4.51 17.58
N ASN A 45 -15.47 3.70 17.18
CA ASN A 45 -14.29 4.20 16.49
C ASN A 45 -13.97 3.30 15.30
N PHE A 46 -13.73 3.93 14.18
CA PHE A 46 -13.27 3.29 12.97
C PHE A 46 -12.17 4.13 12.32
N PHE A 47 -11.13 3.50 11.85
CA PHE A 47 -10.09 4.17 11.07
C PHE A 47 -9.47 3.22 10.06
N PHE A 48 -8.90 3.78 9.01
CA PHE A 48 -8.05 3.02 8.11
C PHE A 48 -6.80 3.82 7.72
N VAL A 49 -5.74 3.08 7.38
CA VAL A 49 -4.51 3.62 6.81
C VAL A 49 -4.20 2.80 5.56
N SER A 50 -4.21 3.46 4.40
CA SER A 50 -3.89 2.84 3.12
C SER A 50 -2.48 3.21 2.68
N THR A 51 -1.77 2.22 2.18
CA THR A 51 -0.55 2.37 1.38
C THR A 51 -0.72 1.54 0.11
N SER A 52 0.14 1.70 -0.89
CA SER A 52 0.09 0.90 -2.11
C SER A 52 0.20 -0.61 -1.87
N THR A 53 0.80 -1.03 -0.76
CA THR A 53 1.07 -2.44 -0.43
C THR A 53 0.22 -3.00 0.69
N ARG A 54 -0.48 -2.15 1.47
CA ARG A 54 -1.26 -2.57 2.64
C ARG A 54 -2.39 -1.62 2.95
N ILE A 55 -3.48 -2.20 3.44
CA ILE A 55 -4.57 -1.46 4.05
C ILE A 55 -4.69 -1.96 5.50
N PHE A 56 -4.51 -1.07 6.44
CA PHE A 56 -4.73 -1.34 7.86
C PHE A 56 -6.06 -0.73 8.28
N ILE A 57 -6.93 -1.52 8.88
CA ILE A 57 -8.26 -1.09 9.35
C ILE A 57 -8.35 -1.43 10.82
N GLY A 58 -8.80 -0.48 11.61
CA GLY A 58 -9.09 -0.67 13.03
C GLY A 58 -10.51 -0.25 13.36
N ALA A 59 -11.16 -1.04 14.23
CA ALA A 59 -12.49 -0.75 14.73
C ALA A 59 -12.58 -1.10 16.23
N SER A 60 -13.34 -0.31 16.99
CA SER A 60 -13.73 -0.62 18.35
C SER A 60 -15.23 -0.51 18.51
N THR A 61 -15.79 -1.34 19.39
CA THR A 61 -17.22 -1.33 19.71
C THR A 61 -17.51 -0.41 20.89
N GLU A 62 -18.73 0.11 20.96
CA GLU A 62 -19.23 0.90 22.07
C GLU A 62 -19.06 0.13 23.42
N ASP A 63 -19.43 -1.14 23.44
CA ASP A 63 -19.14 -2.05 24.55
C ASP A 63 -17.91 -2.91 24.22
N PRO A 64 -16.77 -2.73 24.93
CA PRO A 64 -15.53 -3.50 24.69
C PRO A 64 -15.70 -5.02 24.77
N ASN A 65 -16.68 -5.53 25.53
CA ASN A 65 -16.95 -6.97 25.65
C ASN A 65 -17.50 -7.55 24.35
N ASN A 66 -18.06 -6.73 23.48
CA ASN A 66 -18.68 -7.14 22.22
C ASN A 66 -17.72 -7.09 21.01
N VAL A 67 -16.46 -6.69 21.18
CA VAL A 67 -15.47 -6.59 20.07
C VAL A 67 -15.36 -7.88 19.26
N LYS A 68 -15.41 -9.04 19.91
CA LYS A 68 -15.38 -10.33 19.20
C LYS A 68 -16.54 -10.55 18.24
N LYS A 69 -17.67 -9.92 18.49
CA LYS A 69 -18.87 -10.09 17.68
C LYS A 69 -18.82 -9.32 16.34
N ILE A 70 -17.90 -8.34 16.17
CA ILE A 70 -17.69 -7.67 14.88
C ILE A 70 -16.74 -8.44 13.95
N ILE A 71 -16.02 -9.43 14.48
CA ILE A 71 -15.03 -10.19 13.69
C ILE A 71 -15.66 -10.84 12.45
N PRO A 72 -16.83 -11.53 12.53
CA PRO A 72 -17.45 -12.11 11.34
C PRO A 72 -17.81 -11.07 10.27
N LEU A 73 -18.24 -9.86 10.67
CA LEU A 73 -18.46 -8.75 9.75
C LEU A 73 -17.17 -8.35 9.05
N MET A 74 -16.11 -8.15 9.82
CA MET A 74 -14.79 -7.77 9.28
C MET A 74 -14.21 -8.85 8.36
N GLU A 75 -14.39 -10.13 8.71
CA GLU A 75 -13.99 -11.26 7.85
C GLU A 75 -14.76 -11.24 6.52
N LYS A 76 -16.07 -11.12 6.57
CA LYS A 76 -16.92 -11.03 5.37
C LYS A 76 -16.43 -9.92 4.44
N LEU A 77 -16.17 -8.73 4.98
CA LEU A 77 -15.73 -7.58 4.20
C LEU A 77 -14.29 -7.74 3.67
N ALA A 78 -13.39 -8.29 4.48
CA ALA A 78 -12.01 -8.53 4.09
C ALA A 78 -11.86 -9.53 2.93
N PHE A 79 -12.78 -10.49 2.81
CA PHE A 79 -12.76 -11.52 1.75
C PHE A 79 -13.64 -11.17 0.53
N GLN A 80 -14.33 -10.04 0.54
CA GLN A 80 -15.09 -9.57 -0.64
C GLN A 80 -14.19 -9.08 -1.77
N GLU A 81 -13.03 -8.54 -1.42
CA GLU A 81 -12.09 -7.97 -2.40
C GLU A 81 -11.25 -9.09 -3.03
N SER A 82 -11.47 -9.30 -4.31
CA SER A 82 -10.81 -10.36 -5.07
C SER A 82 -9.29 -10.16 -5.11
N GLY A 83 -8.55 -11.23 -4.81
CA GLY A 83 -7.08 -11.21 -4.81
C GLY A 83 -6.45 -10.56 -3.57
N THR A 84 -7.24 -9.94 -2.69
CA THR A 84 -6.74 -9.33 -1.45
C THR A 84 -6.69 -10.35 -0.33
N LEU A 85 -5.57 -10.42 0.39
CA LEU A 85 -5.44 -11.27 1.57
C LEU A 85 -5.89 -10.51 2.81
N GLY A 86 -6.97 -10.96 3.44
CA GLY A 86 -7.53 -10.39 4.66
C GLY A 86 -7.02 -11.10 5.91
N PHE A 87 -6.63 -10.34 6.93
CA PHE A 87 -6.24 -10.86 8.23
C PHE A 87 -6.95 -10.04 9.30
N ILE A 88 -7.78 -10.71 10.12
CA ILE A 88 -8.48 -10.07 11.23
C ILE A 88 -7.84 -10.55 12.53
N ASN A 89 -7.46 -9.62 13.37
CA ASN A 89 -6.84 -9.91 14.65
C ASN A 89 -7.37 -8.96 15.72
N GLN A 90 -7.69 -9.50 16.88
CA GLN A 90 -7.96 -8.70 18.08
C GLN A 90 -6.66 -8.61 18.89
N PRO A 91 -5.99 -7.43 18.91
CA PRO A 91 -4.77 -7.28 19.71
C PRO A 91 -5.11 -7.39 21.21
N SER A 92 -4.25 -8.09 21.95
CA SER A 92 -4.35 -8.11 23.41
C SER A 92 -3.86 -6.78 23.99
N ILE A 93 -4.57 -6.24 24.99
CA ILE A 93 -4.19 -5.03 25.71
C ILE A 93 -2.80 -5.19 26.38
N PHE A 94 -2.46 -6.39 26.81
CA PHE A 94 -1.17 -6.71 27.44
C PHE A 94 -0.04 -7.00 26.43
N GLY A 95 -0.29 -6.77 25.15
CA GLY A 95 0.69 -6.89 24.09
C GLY A 95 1.20 -8.33 23.87
N ARG A 96 2.24 -8.43 23.05
CA ARG A 96 2.89 -9.70 22.69
C ARG A 96 3.67 -10.34 23.85
N THR A 97 3.82 -9.65 24.98
CA THR A 97 4.67 -10.04 26.11
C THR A 97 3.99 -11.01 27.07
N ALA A 98 2.66 -10.98 27.21
CA ALA A 98 1.97 -11.79 28.22
C ALA A 98 1.57 -13.20 27.74
N GLY A 99 1.65 -13.51 26.47
CA GLY A 99 1.24 -14.81 25.91
C GLY A 99 2.16 -15.39 24.85
N GLY A 100 3.33 -14.79 24.62
CA GLY A 100 4.36 -15.29 23.69
C GLY A 100 3.77 -15.78 22.38
N SER A 101 3.44 -14.91 21.43
CA SER A 101 3.10 -15.41 20.10
C SER A 101 4.31 -16.16 19.56
N ARG A 102 4.21 -17.48 19.46
CA ARG A 102 5.23 -18.30 18.83
C ARG A 102 5.27 -17.95 17.36
N LYS A 103 6.27 -17.18 16.96
CA LYS A 103 6.53 -16.86 15.57
C LYS A 103 7.37 -17.99 14.98
N ILE A 104 6.90 -18.57 13.89
CA ILE A 104 7.64 -19.53 13.08
C ILE A 104 7.85 -18.86 11.72
N ASP A 105 9.12 -18.66 11.34
CA ASP A 105 9.49 -18.19 10.04
C ASP A 105 9.95 -19.38 9.18
N ILE A 106 9.36 -19.55 8.02
CA ILE A 106 9.75 -20.53 7.01
C ILE A 106 10.33 -19.76 5.84
N ASN A 107 11.62 -19.90 5.59
CA ASN A 107 12.31 -19.21 4.52
C ASN A 107 12.55 -20.17 3.34
N PHE A 108 12.22 -19.71 2.15
CA PHE A 108 12.51 -20.38 0.88
C PHE A 108 13.60 -19.61 0.16
N SER A 109 14.65 -20.32 -0.28
CA SER A 109 15.77 -19.74 -1.02
C SER A 109 16.14 -20.62 -2.19
N GLY A 110 16.57 -20.01 -3.28
CA GLY A 110 16.97 -20.71 -4.52
C GLY A 110 17.45 -19.71 -5.56
N SER A 111 17.86 -20.21 -6.72
CA SER A 111 18.33 -19.39 -7.86
C SER A 111 17.20 -19.00 -8.81
N ASP A 112 16.09 -19.73 -8.83
CA ASP A 112 14.94 -19.46 -9.70
C ASP A 112 13.77 -18.94 -8.85
N LEU A 113 13.36 -17.68 -9.11
CA LEU A 113 12.29 -17.02 -8.38
C LEU A 113 10.93 -17.67 -8.63
N ASN A 114 10.67 -18.18 -9.85
CA ASN A 114 9.40 -18.82 -10.17
C ASN A 114 9.24 -20.13 -9.39
N GLU A 115 10.31 -20.92 -9.31
CA GLU A 115 10.31 -22.16 -8.53
C GLU A 115 10.12 -21.89 -7.04
N ILE A 116 10.79 -20.85 -6.50
CA ILE A 116 10.62 -20.42 -5.10
C ILE A 116 9.18 -20.06 -4.83
N LEU A 117 8.55 -19.28 -5.71
CA LEU A 117 7.16 -18.84 -5.56
C LEU A 117 6.17 -20.01 -5.63
N ASP A 118 6.38 -20.96 -6.53
CA ASP A 118 5.54 -22.15 -6.63
C ASP A 118 5.62 -23.03 -5.37
N ILE A 119 6.82 -23.20 -4.81
CA ILE A 119 7.03 -23.93 -3.56
C ILE A 119 6.39 -23.16 -2.41
N ALA A 120 6.58 -21.84 -2.34
CA ALA A 120 6.00 -20.99 -1.30
C ALA A 120 4.46 -20.99 -1.34
N LYS A 121 3.85 -20.95 -2.53
CA LYS A 121 2.39 -21.10 -2.70
C LYS A 121 1.89 -22.45 -2.18
N LYS A 122 2.55 -23.55 -2.55
CA LYS A 122 2.20 -24.90 -2.06
C LYS A 122 2.31 -24.97 -0.54
N ALA A 123 3.40 -24.45 0.03
CA ALA A 123 3.61 -24.41 1.48
C ALA A 123 2.55 -23.55 2.18
N PHE A 124 2.18 -22.40 1.63
CA PHE A 124 1.10 -21.56 2.15
C PHE A 124 -0.22 -22.32 2.20
N PHE A 125 -0.64 -22.96 1.10
CA PHE A 125 -1.89 -23.74 1.06
C PHE A 125 -1.88 -24.95 2.00
N ILE A 126 -0.74 -25.63 2.17
CA ILE A 126 -0.61 -26.72 3.14
C ILE A 126 -0.73 -26.17 4.56
N SER A 127 -0.05 -25.05 4.84
CA SER A 127 -0.07 -24.42 6.16
C SER A 127 -1.48 -23.95 6.54
N THR A 128 -2.26 -23.41 5.62
CA THR A 128 -3.66 -23.01 5.87
C THR A 128 -4.56 -24.18 6.20
N LYS A 129 -4.27 -25.38 5.66
CA LYS A 129 -5.01 -26.60 5.98
C LYS A 129 -4.60 -27.21 7.35
N VAL A 130 -3.30 -27.20 7.65
CA VAL A 130 -2.76 -27.77 8.89
C VAL A 130 -3.05 -26.88 10.09
N PHE A 131 -2.95 -25.57 9.89
CA PHE A 131 -3.24 -24.55 10.91
C PHE A 131 -4.49 -23.78 10.52
N PRO A 132 -5.70 -24.31 10.76
CA PRO A 132 -6.92 -23.59 10.41
C PRO A 132 -6.93 -22.25 11.12
N GLN A 133 -7.13 -21.21 10.35
CA GLN A 133 -7.24 -19.83 10.84
C GLN A 133 -8.58 -19.68 11.60
N LYS A 134 -8.64 -20.26 12.78
CA LYS A 134 -9.72 -19.90 13.70
C LYS A 134 -9.44 -18.48 14.15
N THR A 135 -10.46 -17.66 14.14
CA THR A 135 -10.45 -16.25 14.49
C THR A 135 -9.47 -15.94 15.63
N GLY A 136 -8.37 -15.26 15.31
CA GLY A 136 -7.37 -14.80 16.27
C GLY A 136 -6.35 -15.81 16.78
N SER A 137 -6.33 -17.07 16.32
CA SER A 137 -5.42 -18.11 16.85
C SER A 137 -4.14 -18.30 16.05
N THR A 138 -4.21 -18.21 14.73
CA THR A 138 -3.04 -18.41 13.84
C THR A 138 -3.12 -17.44 12.67
N GLN A 139 -2.03 -16.73 12.41
CA GLN A 139 -1.90 -15.84 11.26
C GLN A 139 -0.74 -16.32 10.40
N ILE A 140 -1.01 -16.63 9.13
CA ILE A 140 0.01 -17.01 8.15
C ILE A 140 0.17 -15.83 7.19
N THR A 141 1.33 -15.19 7.20
CA THR A 141 1.60 -14.00 6.39
C THR A 141 2.77 -14.26 5.47
N PRO A 142 2.54 -14.34 4.14
CA PRO A 142 3.63 -14.41 3.18
C PRO A 142 4.41 -13.08 3.13
N LYS A 143 5.74 -13.15 3.01
CA LYS A 143 6.62 -11.99 2.87
C LYS A 143 7.71 -12.28 1.85
N PRO A 144 7.90 -11.42 0.85
CA PRO A 144 7.19 -10.16 0.55
C PRO A 144 5.78 -10.40 0.00
N GLY A 145 5.48 -11.57 -0.55
CA GLY A 145 4.20 -11.96 -1.12
C GLY A 145 4.28 -13.33 -1.76
N LEU A 146 3.23 -13.79 -2.45
CA LEU A 146 3.18 -15.06 -3.20
C LEU A 146 3.12 -14.84 -4.71
N GLU A 147 3.31 -13.62 -5.17
CA GLU A 147 3.28 -13.27 -6.58
C GLU A 147 4.57 -12.55 -6.95
N LEU A 148 4.90 -12.60 -8.24
CA LEU A 148 5.96 -11.75 -8.78
C LEU A 148 5.64 -10.30 -8.49
N GLY A 149 6.66 -9.52 -8.15
CA GLY A 149 6.50 -8.09 -7.95
C GLY A 149 5.96 -7.41 -9.21
N THR A 150 5.48 -6.17 -9.04
CA THR A 150 5.05 -5.34 -10.16
C THR A 150 6.21 -5.08 -11.11
N PRO A 151 5.98 -5.06 -12.43
CA PRO A 151 7.00 -4.63 -13.38
C PRO A 151 7.52 -3.25 -13.00
N GLU A 152 8.83 -3.10 -12.94
CA GLU A 152 9.51 -1.82 -12.79
C GLU A 152 9.75 -1.20 -14.16
N LEU A 153 9.51 0.09 -14.28
CA LEU A 153 9.95 0.86 -15.43
C LEU A 153 11.24 1.58 -15.06
N ARG A 154 12.35 1.20 -15.68
CA ARG A 154 13.66 1.78 -15.46
C ARG A 154 14.00 2.74 -16.58
N PHE A 155 14.37 3.96 -16.21
CA PHE A 155 14.94 4.93 -17.12
C PHE A 155 16.45 4.97 -16.93
N ILE A 156 17.17 4.43 -17.90
CA ILE A 156 18.64 4.40 -17.90
C ILE A 156 19.13 5.64 -18.64
N PRO A 157 19.82 6.59 -17.95
CA PRO A 157 20.31 7.80 -18.59
C PRO A 157 21.38 7.46 -19.63
N ASP A 158 21.29 8.06 -20.81
CA ASP A 158 22.30 8.03 -21.86
C ASP A 158 23.33 9.13 -21.56
N MET A 159 24.49 8.71 -21.08
CA MET A 159 25.53 9.63 -20.62
C MET A 159 26.06 10.54 -21.72
N GLU A 160 26.14 10.06 -22.96
CA GLU A 160 26.57 10.82 -24.12
C GLU A 160 25.58 11.93 -24.46
N LYS A 161 24.30 11.58 -24.58
CA LYS A 161 23.23 12.54 -24.84
C LYS A 161 23.03 13.55 -23.69
N LEU A 162 23.18 13.13 -22.44
CA LEU A 162 23.16 14.05 -21.31
C LEU A 162 24.28 15.08 -21.43
N SER A 163 25.51 14.62 -21.75
CA SER A 163 26.67 15.50 -21.91
C SER A 163 26.49 16.46 -23.08
N GLU A 164 26.03 15.99 -24.23
CA GLU A 164 25.76 16.82 -25.43
C GLU A 164 24.76 17.95 -25.14
N ASN A 165 23.75 17.67 -24.30
CA ASN A 165 22.74 18.65 -23.92
C ASN A 165 23.11 19.46 -22.67
N GLY A 166 24.31 19.23 -22.10
CA GLY A 166 24.79 19.93 -20.91
C GLY A 166 23.96 19.63 -19.66
N ILE A 167 23.36 18.45 -19.58
CA ILE A 167 22.55 17.98 -18.45
C ILE A 167 23.39 17.06 -17.58
N THR A 168 23.37 17.26 -16.30
CA THR A 168 23.99 16.34 -15.33
C THR A 168 23.05 15.22 -14.95
N VAL A 169 23.59 14.08 -14.52
CA VAL A 169 22.80 12.96 -13.98
C VAL A 169 21.91 13.40 -12.80
N ARG A 170 22.40 14.36 -12.01
CA ARG A 170 21.65 14.92 -10.88
C ARG A 170 20.40 15.70 -11.35
N GLU A 171 20.55 16.52 -12.39
CA GLU A 171 19.41 17.27 -12.96
C GLU A 171 18.38 16.31 -13.57
N PHE A 172 18.86 15.25 -14.23
CA PHE A 172 18.01 14.17 -14.72
C PHE A 172 17.22 13.49 -13.58
N ALA A 173 17.91 13.04 -12.52
CA ALA A 173 17.28 12.40 -11.36
C ALA A 173 16.32 13.34 -10.63
N ASN A 174 16.71 14.60 -10.39
CA ASN A 174 15.84 15.58 -9.75
C ASN A 174 14.54 15.85 -10.55
N SER A 175 14.65 15.87 -11.88
CA SER A 175 13.47 16.02 -12.74
C SER A 175 12.54 14.81 -12.61
N MET A 176 13.09 13.61 -12.60
CA MET A 176 12.28 12.40 -12.37
C MET A 176 11.61 12.41 -11.00
N ASP A 177 12.34 12.72 -9.93
CA ASP A 177 11.80 12.76 -8.58
C ASP A 177 10.67 13.78 -8.46
N ALA A 178 10.83 14.98 -9.06
CA ALA A 178 9.82 16.02 -9.03
C ALA A 178 8.49 15.58 -9.67
N PHE A 179 8.52 14.76 -10.72
CA PHE A 179 7.32 14.28 -11.40
C PHE A 179 6.79 12.95 -10.86
N ASN A 180 7.61 12.17 -10.17
CA ASN A 180 7.22 10.88 -9.57
C ASN A 180 6.68 11.08 -8.15
N ASP A 181 7.57 11.34 -7.18
CA ASP A 181 7.28 11.39 -5.75
C ASP A 181 7.31 12.79 -5.16
N GLY A 182 7.77 13.76 -5.95
CA GLY A 182 8.05 15.12 -5.51
C GLY A 182 9.47 15.29 -4.98
N LEU A 183 10.18 16.26 -5.54
CA LEU A 183 11.54 16.62 -5.13
C LEU A 183 11.49 17.38 -3.81
N TRP A 184 12.10 16.83 -2.77
CA TRP A 184 12.30 17.54 -1.52
C TRP A 184 13.31 18.68 -1.70
N ILE A 185 12.97 19.88 -1.25
CA ILE A 185 13.78 21.09 -1.39
C ILE A 185 14.34 21.53 -0.05
N ASP A 186 13.46 21.68 0.94
CA ASP A 186 13.81 22.23 2.25
C ASP A 186 12.69 21.97 3.26
N GLU A 187 12.91 22.40 4.51
CA GLU A 187 11.89 22.47 5.54
C GLU A 187 11.46 23.93 5.77
N ILE A 188 10.17 24.14 5.92
CA ILE A 188 9.60 25.43 6.31
C ILE A 188 8.89 25.31 7.65
N VAL A 189 8.87 26.40 8.42
CA VAL A 189 8.08 26.49 9.64
C VAL A 189 6.75 27.15 9.30
N ALA A 190 5.65 26.38 9.37
CA ALA A 190 4.28 26.88 9.22
C ALA A 190 3.49 26.53 10.49
N ASP A 191 2.81 27.49 11.07
CA ASP A 191 2.00 27.35 12.30
C ASP A 191 2.76 26.69 13.47
N GLY A 192 4.06 27.00 13.60
CA GLY A 192 4.93 26.45 14.65
C GLY A 192 5.33 24.98 14.48
N ARG A 193 5.12 24.41 13.29
CA ARG A 193 5.53 23.05 12.92
C ARG A 193 6.46 23.05 11.73
N ASN A 194 7.48 22.19 11.77
CA ASN A 194 8.32 21.94 10.61
C ASN A 194 7.53 21.13 9.60
N MET A 195 7.53 21.59 8.36
CA MET A 195 6.87 20.95 7.21
C MET A 195 7.84 20.83 6.03
N ASP A 196 7.84 19.69 5.38
CA ASP A 196 8.64 19.47 4.16
C ASP A 196 8.12 20.35 3.02
N LEU A 197 9.03 21.09 2.37
CA LEU A 197 8.77 21.78 1.13
C LEU A 197 9.16 20.87 -0.05
N ARG A 198 8.19 20.49 -0.88
CA ARG A 198 8.41 19.65 -2.05
C ARG A 198 7.92 20.32 -3.33
N ILE A 199 8.68 20.18 -4.41
CA ILE A 199 8.23 20.51 -5.76
C ILE A 199 7.65 19.27 -6.40
N ILE A 200 6.38 19.36 -6.84
CA ILE A 200 5.67 18.25 -7.49
C ILE A 200 5.27 18.71 -8.89
N GLY A 201 5.66 17.95 -9.90
CA GLY A 201 5.22 18.15 -11.28
C GLY A 201 3.72 17.89 -11.42
N LYS A 202 3.03 18.68 -12.23
CA LYS A 202 1.60 18.48 -12.52
C LYS A 202 1.43 17.19 -13.32
N LYS A 203 0.67 16.23 -12.76
CA LYS A 203 0.30 14.99 -13.45
C LYS A 203 -0.93 15.24 -14.34
N ASP A 204 -0.87 14.80 -15.59
CA ASP A 204 -2.03 14.82 -16.48
C ASP A 204 -2.88 13.56 -16.21
N GLN A 205 -4.11 13.75 -15.77
CA GLN A 205 -5.03 12.66 -15.42
C GLN A 205 -5.48 11.81 -16.61
N ASN A 206 -5.29 12.32 -17.85
CA ASN A 206 -5.79 11.69 -19.07
C ASN A 206 -4.72 10.88 -19.85
N SER A 207 -3.47 10.90 -19.44
CA SER A 207 -2.40 10.19 -20.13
C SER A 207 -1.90 8.97 -19.35
N ASN A 208 -1.47 7.93 -20.07
CA ASN A 208 -0.88 6.75 -19.45
C ASN A 208 0.41 7.10 -18.70
N PHE A 209 0.60 6.53 -17.53
CA PHE A 209 1.75 6.78 -16.64
C PHE A 209 3.10 6.71 -17.36
N THR A 210 3.32 5.69 -18.22
CA THR A 210 4.55 5.53 -19.02
C THR A 210 4.79 6.69 -19.97
N GLN A 211 3.72 7.21 -20.63
CA GLN A 211 3.82 8.35 -21.54
C GLN A 211 4.10 9.65 -20.78
N GLN A 212 3.50 9.80 -19.59
CA GLN A 212 3.77 10.97 -18.74
C GLN A 212 5.24 11.04 -18.35
N ILE A 213 5.81 9.92 -17.87
CA ILE A 213 7.23 9.88 -17.48
C ILE A 213 8.14 10.10 -18.70
N ALA A 214 7.86 9.49 -19.83
CA ALA A 214 8.66 9.66 -21.04
C ALA A 214 8.69 11.14 -21.52
N SER A 215 7.64 11.89 -21.25
CA SER A 215 7.51 13.31 -21.63
C SER A 215 7.96 14.31 -20.55
N ILE A 216 8.47 13.86 -19.41
CA ILE A 216 8.99 14.73 -18.35
C ILE A 216 9.99 15.73 -18.95
N PRO A 217 9.77 17.04 -18.73
CA PRO A 217 10.67 18.07 -19.25
C PRO A 217 11.94 18.14 -18.40
N ILE A 218 13.09 18.09 -19.04
CA ILE A 218 14.38 18.39 -18.43
C ILE A 218 14.92 19.66 -19.06
N VAL A 219 15.36 20.59 -18.24
CA VAL A 219 15.92 21.86 -18.70
C VAL A 219 17.43 21.73 -18.81
N SER A 220 17.96 21.95 -20.03
CA SER A 220 19.39 22.00 -20.28
C SER A 220 20.03 23.30 -19.75
N LYS A 221 21.34 23.35 -19.61
CA LYS A 221 22.05 24.58 -19.23
C LYS A 221 21.84 25.75 -20.18
N SER A 222 21.50 25.48 -21.43
CA SER A 222 21.14 26.50 -22.44
C SER A 222 19.71 27.02 -22.31
N GLY A 223 18.91 26.50 -21.36
CA GLY A 223 17.50 26.86 -21.17
C GLY A 223 16.55 26.14 -22.11
N ILE A 224 17.03 25.20 -22.90
CA ILE A 224 16.20 24.39 -23.81
C ILE A 224 15.57 23.24 -22.99
N THR A 225 14.27 23.05 -23.17
CA THR A 225 13.54 21.93 -22.55
C THR A 225 13.50 20.76 -23.51
N ILE A 226 13.95 19.60 -23.05
CA ILE A 226 13.94 18.34 -23.79
C ILE A 226 13.20 17.26 -22.99
N PRO A 227 12.49 16.33 -23.67
CA PRO A 227 11.80 15.26 -22.96
C PRO A 227 12.82 14.23 -22.43
N LEU A 228 12.51 13.64 -21.28
CA LEU A 228 13.33 12.62 -20.63
C LEU A 228 13.66 11.45 -21.57
N SER A 229 12.70 11.03 -22.40
CA SER A 229 12.87 9.95 -23.37
C SER A 229 13.93 10.21 -24.44
N SER A 230 14.33 11.48 -24.69
CA SER A 230 15.37 11.77 -25.67
C SER A 230 16.79 11.57 -25.11
N VAL A 231 16.95 11.54 -23.78
CA VAL A 231 18.23 11.38 -23.08
C VAL A 231 18.29 10.14 -22.20
N SER A 232 17.35 9.23 -22.34
CA SER A 232 17.31 7.95 -21.60
C SER A 232 16.77 6.83 -22.47
N GLN A 233 17.03 5.61 -22.04
CA GLN A 233 16.42 4.39 -22.54
C GLN A 233 15.53 3.83 -21.45
N ASN A 234 14.38 3.27 -21.82
CA ASN A 234 13.45 2.57 -20.92
C ASN A 234 13.62 1.05 -21.07
N GLU A 235 13.68 0.38 -19.93
CA GLU A 235 13.80 -1.06 -19.83
C GLU A 235 12.65 -1.63 -18.94
#